data_1bb3eb86de15e856469847d1a12eaa43
#
_entry.id   1bb3eb86de15e856469847d1a12eaa43
#
_cell.length_a   1.000
_cell.length_b   1.000
_cell.length_c   1.000
_cell.angle_alpha   90.00
_cell.angle_beta   90.00
_cell.angle_gamma   90.00
#
_symmetry.space_group_name_H-M   'P 1'
#
loop_
_entity.id
_entity.type
_entity.pdbx_description
1 polymer ?
#
loop_
_entity_poly.entity_id
_entity_poly.type
_entity_poly.pdbx_seq_one_letter_code
_entity_poly.pdbx_strand_id
1 'polypeptide(L)'
;SSHPLENPTFLTNIFECCSILIIPMAMIWALGFYLKRKKFGASIFAVMFFAYIVGVGINTYYEMNGNPAIDNMGIAQENGAMEGKEVRLGAAGTAFWSVTTTVTSNGSVNGMHDSTMPLSGLIEMLNMQINTWFGGVGVGFMNYYVFIIIAVFISGLMVGRTPEFLGKKVEAKEMKIATIVALLHPFVILVGTALASYLYVHNPAFVESEGGWLNNPSFHGLSEMLYEYTSCAANNGSGFEGLGDNTMFWNYTCGIVLILSRFIPIVGQVAIAGLLAEKKYIPESAGTLKTDTATFGAMTFAVIFIVAALSFFPVHALSTIAEHLSLYI
;
A
#
# COMPACT_ATOMS: atom_id res chain seq x y z
N SER A 1 -16.75 -8.19 -2.60
CA SER A 1 -16.90 -9.38 -3.44
C SER A 1 -17.60 -9.05 -4.76
N SER A 2 -17.26 -9.78 -5.83
CA SER A 2 -17.96 -9.69 -7.11
C SER A 2 -19.16 -10.63 -7.21
N HIS A 3 -19.34 -11.52 -6.23
CA HIS A 3 -20.40 -12.54 -6.28
C HIS A 3 -21.80 -11.91 -6.30
N PRO A 4 -22.66 -12.26 -7.27
CA PRO A 4 -23.94 -11.56 -7.47
C PRO A 4 -24.95 -11.73 -6.33
N LEU A 5 -24.83 -12.78 -5.49
CA LEU A 5 -25.69 -12.97 -4.33
C LEU A 5 -25.18 -12.17 -3.09
N GLU A 6 -23.91 -11.82 -3.05
CA GLU A 6 -23.30 -11.04 -1.96
C GLU A 6 -23.32 -9.55 -2.26
N ASN A 7 -22.92 -9.17 -3.47
CA ASN A 7 -22.82 -7.78 -3.92
C ASN A 7 -23.60 -7.57 -5.24
N PRO A 8 -24.95 -7.58 -5.21
CA PRO A 8 -25.79 -7.56 -6.40
C PRO A 8 -25.86 -6.18 -7.09
N THR A 9 -25.63 -5.08 -6.38
CA THR A 9 -25.91 -3.73 -6.88
C THR A 9 -24.76 -2.75 -6.56
N PHE A 10 -24.74 -1.62 -7.25
CA PHE A 10 -23.81 -0.54 -6.93
C PHE A 10 -23.98 -0.01 -5.48
N LEU A 11 -25.19 -0.03 -4.96
CA LEU A 11 -25.45 0.36 -3.56
C LEU A 11 -24.82 -0.60 -2.56
N THR A 12 -24.93 -1.90 -2.77
CA THR A 12 -24.28 -2.91 -1.92
C THR A 12 -22.75 -2.78 -2.01
N ASN A 13 -22.22 -2.49 -3.19
CA ASN A 13 -20.80 -2.21 -3.39
C ASN A 13 -20.30 -1.05 -2.52
N ILE A 14 -21.05 0.06 -2.47
CA ILE A 14 -20.71 1.21 -1.59
C ILE A 14 -20.78 0.80 -0.11
N PHE A 15 -21.81 0.05 0.30
CA PHE A 15 -21.93 -0.38 1.69
C PHE A 15 -20.80 -1.30 2.11
N GLU A 16 -20.36 -2.21 1.27
CA GLU A 16 -19.19 -3.07 1.55
C GLU A 16 -17.90 -2.26 1.64
N CYS A 17 -17.65 -1.34 0.71
CA CYS A 17 -16.51 -0.43 0.78
C CYS A 17 -16.51 0.42 2.07
N CYS A 18 -17.66 0.98 2.44
CA CYS A 18 -17.80 1.71 3.71
C CYS A 18 -17.52 0.81 4.92
N SER A 19 -17.95 -0.44 4.87
CA SER A 19 -17.74 -1.41 5.96
C SER A 19 -16.25 -1.76 6.11
N ILE A 20 -15.52 -1.87 5.01
CA ILE A 20 -14.07 -2.08 5.00
C ILE A 20 -13.34 -0.89 5.65
N LEU A 21 -13.76 0.34 5.33
CA LEU A 21 -13.09 1.57 5.77
C LEU A 21 -13.44 2.01 7.20
N ILE A 22 -14.67 1.73 7.67
CA ILE A 22 -15.19 2.36 8.89
C ILE A 22 -14.37 2.05 10.14
N ILE A 23 -13.90 0.80 10.29
CA ILE A 23 -13.14 0.40 11.47
C ILE A 23 -11.72 1.01 11.47
N PRO A 24 -10.91 0.91 10.40
CA PRO A 24 -9.62 1.58 10.34
C PRO A 24 -9.73 3.11 10.55
N MET A 25 -10.72 3.75 9.94
CA MET A 25 -10.97 5.18 10.12
C MET A 25 -11.34 5.54 11.55
N ALA A 26 -12.24 4.76 12.18
CA ALA A 26 -12.65 4.96 13.56
C ALA A 26 -11.48 4.81 14.55
N MET A 27 -10.54 3.90 14.29
CA MET A 27 -9.36 3.71 15.15
C MET A 27 -8.48 4.95 15.22
N ILE A 28 -8.31 5.70 14.14
CA ILE A 28 -7.53 6.95 14.15
C ILE A 28 -8.21 8.01 15.03
N TRP A 29 -9.54 8.10 14.96
CA TRP A 29 -10.30 8.99 15.83
C TRP A 29 -10.24 8.52 17.29
N ALA A 30 -10.40 7.22 17.55
CA ALA A 30 -10.29 6.64 18.88
C ALA A 30 -8.93 6.95 19.52
N LEU A 31 -7.83 6.87 18.75
CA LEU A 31 -6.50 7.29 19.19
C LEU A 31 -6.48 8.76 19.64
N GLY A 32 -7.03 9.67 18.81
CA GLY A 32 -7.11 11.10 19.13
C GLY A 32 -7.88 11.38 20.43
N PHE A 33 -8.97 10.63 20.67
CA PHE A 33 -9.76 10.70 21.90
C PHE A 33 -9.01 10.10 23.10
N TYR A 34 -8.41 8.92 22.94
CA TYR A 34 -7.66 8.25 23.99
C TYR A 34 -6.48 9.08 24.50
N LEU A 35 -5.72 9.69 23.58
CA LEU A 35 -4.60 10.56 23.91
C LEU A 35 -5.04 11.95 24.39
N LYS A 36 -6.35 12.27 24.36
CA LYS A 36 -6.89 13.63 24.61
C LYS A 36 -6.28 14.69 23.68
N ARG A 37 -5.83 14.28 22.48
CA ARG A 37 -5.21 15.11 21.44
C ARG A 37 -6.00 14.98 20.13
N LYS A 38 -7.24 15.47 20.10
CA LYS A 38 -8.15 15.35 18.95
C LYS A 38 -7.56 15.92 17.65
N LYS A 39 -6.84 17.04 17.72
CA LYS A 39 -6.19 17.67 16.56
C LYS A 39 -5.10 16.78 15.96
N PHE A 40 -4.36 16.05 16.79
CA PHE A 40 -3.37 15.07 16.33
C PHE A 40 -4.03 13.93 15.56
N GLY A 41 -5.09 13.32 16.10
CA GLY A 41 -5.86 12.30 15.40
C GLY A 41 -6.46 12.81 14.09
N ALA A 42 -7.04 14.02 14.10
CA ALA A 42 -7.58 14.67 12.90
C ALA A 42 -6.50 14.93 11.83
N SER A 43 -5.28 15.33 12.22
CA SER A 43 -4.18 15.55 11.28
C SER A 43 -3.75 14.25 10.59
N ILE A 44 -3.61 13.15 11.35
CA ILE A 44 -3.29 11.82 10.78
C ILE A 44 -4.41 11.36 9.85
N PHE A 45 -5.67 11.47 10.30
CA PHE A 45 -6.83 11.12 9.48
C PHE A 45 -6.87 11.91 8.17
N ALA A 46 -6.63 13.22 8.23
CA ALA A 46 -6.63 14.08 7.04
C ALA A 46 -5.55 13.65 6.02
N VAL A 47 -4.35 13.28 6.48
CA VAL A 47 -3.27 12.79 5.61
C VAL A 47 -3.66 11.48 4.95
N MET A 48 -4.15 10.51 5.72
CA MET A 48 -4.56 9.20 5.19
C MET A 48 -5.73 9.35 4.22
N PHE A 49 -6.73 10.16 4.59
CA PHE A 49 -7.91 10.41 3.76
C PHE A 49 -7.58 11.14 2.46
N PHE A 50 -6.65 12.10 2.52
CA PHE A 50 -6.16 12.79 1.32
C PHE A 50 -5.51 11.79 0.34
N ALA A 51 -4.61 10.93 0.82
CA ALA A 51 -3.97 9.91 -0.02
C ALA A 51 -5.01 8.96 -0.63
N TYR A 52 -6.00 8.52 0.16
CA TYR A 52 -7.09 7.68 -0.31
C TYR A 52 -7.91 8.34 -1.43
N ILE A 53 -8.36 9.58 -1.24
CA ILE A 53 -9.17 10.30 -2.25
C ILE A 53 -8.37 10.54 -3.53
N VAL A 54 -7.08 10.87 -3.42
CA VAL A 54 -6.21 11.01 -4.60
C VAL A 54 -6.11 9.69 -5.34
N GLY A 55 -5.91 8.58 -4.64
CA GLY A 55 -5.86 7.24 -5.23
C GLY A 55 -7.17 6.88 -5.95
N VAL A 56 -8.32 7.10 -5.30
CA VAL A 56 -9.65 6.88 -5.92
C VAL A 56 -9.83 7.73 -7.17
N GLY A 57 -9.43 9.00 -7.13
CA GLY A 57 -9.54 9.90 -8.28
C GLY A 57 -8.70 9.45 -9.47
N ILE A 58 -7.44 9.08 -9.23
CA ILE A 58 -6.53 8.59 -10.29
C ILE A 58 -7.06 7.29 -10.88
N ASN A 59 -7.39 6.31 -10.05
CA ASN A 59 -7.84 5.00 -10.50
C ASN A 59 -9.15 5.12 -11.29
N THR A 60 -10.15 5.82 -10.76
CA THR A 60 -11.41 6.04 -11.47
C THR A 60 -11.19 6.76 -12.82
N TYR A 61 -10.28 7.72 -12.88
CA TYR A 61 -9.97 8.44 -14.12
C TYR A 61 -9.45 7.48 -15.20
N TYR A 62 -8.45 6.64 -14.90
CA TYR A 62 -7.88 5.72 -15.89
C TYR A 62 -8.85 4.61 -16.28
N GLU A 63 -9.59 4.04 -15.33
CA GLU A 63 -10.57 2.99 -15.63
C GLU A 63 -11.74 3.49 -16.48
N MET A 64 -12.21 4.73 -16.25
CA MET A 64 -13.33 5.30 -17.00
C MET A 64 -12.94 5.80 -18.41
N ASN A 65 -11.66 6.11 -18.64
CA ASN A 65 -11.20 6.54 -19.97
C ASN A 65 -10.99 5.39 -20.96
N GLY A 66 -11.03 4.14 -20.50
CA GLY A 66 -10.83 2.98 -21.37
C GLY A 66 -9.36 2.70 -21.68
N ASN A 67 -9.13 1.66 -22.49
CA ASN A 67 -7.80 1.21 -22.89
C ASN A 67 -7.47 1.72 -24.30
N PRO A 68 -6.44 2.56 -24.49
CA PRO A 68 -6.06 3.09 -25.80
C PRO A 68 -5.77 2.01 -26.85
N ALA A 69 -5.25 0.84 -26.44
CA ALA A 69 -5.01 -0.27 -27.36
C ALA A 69 -6.32 -0.82 -27.97
N ILE A 70 -7.39 -0.86 -27.17
CA ILE A 70 -8.72 -1.30 -27.61
C ILE A 70 -9.37 -0.23 -28.52
N ASP A 71 -9.21 1.05 -28.17
CA ASP A 71 -9.68 2.17 -28.99
C ASP A 71 -9.02 2.15 -30.38
N ASN A 72 -7.74 1.85 -30.45
CA ASN A 72 -7.00 1.72 -31.71
C ASN A 72 -7.50 0.55 -32.59
N MET A 73 -8.15 -0.45 -31.99
CA MET A 73 -8.84 -1.54 -32.72
C MET A 73 -10.21 -1.11 -33.26
N GLY A 74 -10.66 0.11 -32.98
CA GLY A 74 -11.97 0.62 -33.38
C GLY A 74 -13.14 0.10 -32.55
N ILE A 75 -12.87 -0.41 -31.36
CA ILE A 75 -13.87 -0.93 -30.40
C ILE A 75 -14.28 0.20 -29.46
N ALA A 76 -15.57 0.54 -29.45
CA ALA A 76 -16.09 1.58 -28.57
C ALA A 76 -16.09 1.12 -27.10
N GLN A 77 -15.61 1.96 -26.18
CA GLN A 77 -15.51 1.71 -24.75
C GLN A 77 -16.37 2.71 -23.95
N GLU A 78 -17.66 2.80 -24.28
CA GLU A 78 -18.60 3.75 -23.66
C GLU A 78 -18.67 3.63 -22.12
N ASN A 79 -18.38 2.45 -21.58
CA ASN A 79 -18.41 2.17 -20.13
C ASN A 79 -17.02 2.14 -19.46
N GLY A 80 -15.97 2.62 -20.15
CA GLY A 80 -14.59 2.54 -19.71
C GLY A 80 -13.93 1.18 -19.95
N ALA A 81 -12.81 0.91 -19.29
CA ALA A 81 -12.07 -0.35 -19.37
C ALA A 81 -12.84 -1.46 -18.64
N MET A 82 -13.62 -2.24 -19.36
CA MET A 82 -14.51 -3.26 -18.77
C MET A 82 -13.89 -4.66 -18.69
N GLU A 83 -12.67 -4.85 -19.18
CA GLU A 83 -11.97 -6.12 -19.04
C GLU A 83 -11.87 -6.53 -17.56
N GLY A 84 -12.14 -7.79 -17.27
CA GLY A 84 -12.08 -8.34 -15.91
C GLY A 84 -13.04 -7.73 -14.90
N LYS A 85 -14.04 -6.95 -15.34
CA LYS A 85 -14.98 -6.23 -14.47
C LYS A 85 -16.43 -6.67 -14.71
N GLU A 86 -17.21 -6.63 -13.63
CA GLU A 86 -18.64 -6.96 -13.68
C GLU A 86 -19.44 -5.81 -14.29
N VAL A 87 -20.22 -6.11 -15.32
CA VAL A 87 -21.06 -5.12 -16.03
C VAL A 87 -22.02 -4.39 -15.07
N ARG A 88 -22.57 -5.09 -14.07
CA ARG A 88 -23.50 -4.52 -13.10
C ARG A 88 -22.86 -3.51 -12.14
N LEU A 89 -21.55 -3.61 -11.88
CA LEU A 89 -20.80 -2.70 -11.02
C LEU A 89 -20.12 -1.58 -11.80
N GLY A 90 -19.71 -1.88 -13.02
CA GLY A 90 -19.03 -0.95 -13.92
C GLY A 90 -17.59 -0.64 -13.55
N ALA A 91 -16.88 0.03 -14.43
CA ALA A 91 -15.48 0.39 -14.23
C ALA A 91 -15.26 1.28 -13.00
N ALA A 92 -16.12 2.29 -12.78
CA ALA A 92 -16.03 3.17 -11.61
C ALA A 92 -16.25 2.43 -10.28
N GLY A 93 -17.20 1.50 -10.22
CA GLY A 93 -17.48 0.70 -9.01
C GLY A 93 -16.31 -0.21 -8.65
N THR A 94 -15.67 -0.81 -9.65
CA THR A 94 -14.47 -1.65 -9.47
C THR A 94 -13.27 -0.81 -9.08
N ALA A 95 -13.03 0.33 -9.74
CA ALA A 95 -11.95 1.26 -9.39
C ALA A 95 -12.05 1.75 -7.94
N PHE A 96 -13.24 2.07 -7.48
CA PHE A 96 -13.49 2.46 -6.09
C PHE A 96 -13.17 1.33 -5.10
N TRP A 97 -13.57 0.10 -5.45
CA TRP A 97 -13.29 -1.08 -4.62
C TRP A 97 -11.79 -1.38 -4.56
N SER A 98 -11.09 -1.39 -5.69
CA SER A 98 -9.67 -1.75 -5.76
C SER A 98 -8.79 -0.82 -4.94
N VAL A 99 -9.07 0.49 -4.93
CA VAL A 99 -8.37 1.44 -4.05
C VAL A 99 -8.77 1.22 -2.58
N THR A 100 -10.04 0.95 -2.30
CA THR A 100 -10.52 0.70 -0.93
C THR A 100 -9.86 -0.53 -0.33
N THR A 101 -9.80 -1.63 -1.07
CA THR A 101 -9.22 -2.89 -0.60
C THR A 101 -7.70 -2.80 -0.42
N THR A 102 -7.01 -2.13 -1.35
CA THR A 102 -5.54 -2.01 -1.29
C THR A 102 -5.08 -1.01 -0.23
N VAL A 103 -5.80 0.08 -0.03
CA VAL A 103 -5.47 1.08 1.01
C VAL A 103 -5.71 0.56 2.43
N THR A 104 -6.61 -0.42 2.59
CA THR A 104 -6.91 -1.03 3.90
C THR A 104 -6.22 -2.38 4.11
N SER A 105 -5.44 -2.86 3.15
CA SER A 105 -4.85 -4.20 3.15
C SER A 105 -5.89 -5.30 3.42
N ASN A 106 -7.08 -5.18 2.83
CA ASN A 106 -8.19 -6.12 3.01
C ASN A 106 -8.04 -7.37 2.15
N GLY A 107 -7.61 -7.22 0.89
CA GLY A 107 -7.37 -8.32 -0.07
C GLY A 107 -8.61 -8.82 -0.81
N SER A 108 -9.82 -8.37 -0.48
CA SER A 108 -11.00 -8.71 -1.27
C SER A 108 -11.03 -7.94 -2.59
N VAL A 109 -11.50 -8.58 -3.64
CA VAL A 109 -11.61 -7.98 -4.98
C VAL A 109 -13.03 -8.12 -5.51
N ASN A 110 -13.48 -7.18 -6.33
CA ASN A 110 -14.74 -7.26 -7.06
C ASN A 110 -14.58 -7.14 -8.58
N GLY A 111 -13.38 -7.20 -9.04
CA GLY A 111 -12.93 -7.29 -10.42
C GLY A 111 -11.52 -7.82 -10.45
N MET A 112 -11.05 -8.23 -11.60
CA MET A 112 -9.70 -8.77 -11.79
C MET A 112 -8.68 -7.63 -11.77
N HIS A 113 -7.82 -7.58 -10.76
CA HIS A 113 -6.81 -6.52 -10.63
C HIS A 113 -5.75 -6.59 -11.74
N ASP A 114 -5.47 -7.78 -12.24
CA ASP A 114 -4.58 -7.98 -13.40
C ASP A 114 -5.07 -7.27 -14.67
N SER A 115 -6.38 -7.08 -14.81
CA SER A 115 -7.00 -6.39 -15.94
C SER A 115 -7.28 -4.90 -15.69
N THR A 116 -6.72 -4.32 -14.63
CA THR A 116 -6.80 -2.87 -14.41
C THR A 116 -5.81 -2.12 -15.31
N MET A 117 -6.12 -0.87 -15.61
CA MET A 117 -5.20 -0.03 -16.38
C MET A 117 -3.85 0.08 -15.67
N PRO A 118 -2.72 0.14 -16.38
CA PRO A 118 -1.39 0.08 -15.78
C PRO A 118 -1.15 1.09 -14.65
N LEU A 119 -1.68 2.31 -14.76
CA LEU A 119 -1.55 3.31 -13.70
C LEU A 119 -2.57 3.11 -12.58
N SER A 120 -3.66 2.39 -12.82
CA SER A 120 -4.54 1.88 -11.76
C SER A 120 -3.81 0.83 -10.92
N GLY A 121 -3.19 -0.15 -11.56
CA GLY A 121 -2.35 -1.15 -10.92
C GLY A 121 -1.18 -0.55 -10.13
N LEU A 122 -0.58 0.55 -10.64
CA LEU A 122 0.42 1.30 -9.89
C LEU A 122 -0.14 1.84 -8.58
N ILE A 123 -1.34 2.44 -8.58
CA ILE A 123 -1.97 2.96 -7.35
C ILE A 123 -2.29 1.83 -6.39
N GLU A 124 -2.80 0.71 -6.87
CA GLU A 124 -3.08 -0.48 -6.06
C GLU A 124 -1.82 -1.00 -5.36
N MET A 125 -0.73 -1.17 -6.11
CA MET A 125 0.56 -1.57 -5.56
C MET A 125 1.14 -0.54 -4.60
N LEU A 126 1.12 0.76 -4.93
CA LEU A 126 1.63 1.81 -4.04
C LEU A 126 0.89 1.86 -2.71
N ASN A 127 -0.43 1.67 -2.70
CA ASN A 127 -1.20 1.61 -1.46
C ASN A 127 -0.67 0.51 -0.52
N MET A 128 -0.42 -0.67 -1.07
CA MET A 128 0.10 -1.82 -0.33
C MET A 128 1.59 -1.68 0.02
N GLN A 129 2.40 -1.08 -0.86
CA GLN A 129 3.82 -0.82 -0.65
C GLN A 129 4.07 0.24 0.43
N ILE A 130 3.23 1.25 0.49
CA ILE A 130 3.23 2.24 1.58
C ILE A 130 2.67 1.64 2.86
N ASN A 131 1.57 0.89 2.76
CA ASN A 131 0.89 0.16 3.84
C ASN A 131 0.66 0.98 5.13
N THR A 132 0.39 2.28 4.98
CA THR A 132 0.13 3.22 6.09
C THR A 132 -1.22 3.90 6.01
N TRP A 133 -1.83 3.98 4.82
CA TRP A 133 -3.13 4.60 4.63
C TRP A 133 -4.23 3.64 5.07
N PHE A 134 -4.85 3.83 6.20
CA PHE A 134 -5.91 2.94 6.72
C PHE A 134 -5.60 1.43 6.65
N GLY A 135 -4.33 1.05 6.41
CA GLY A 135 -3.92 -0.34 6.17
C GLY A 135 -4.22 -1.23 7.36
N GLY A 136 -4.92 -2.33 7.14
CA GLY A 136 -5.35 -3.31 8.15
C GLY A 136 -5.92 -2.71 9.44
N VAL A 137 -6.76 -3.39 10.17
CA VAL A 137 -7.29 -2.88 11.44
C VAL A 137 -6.16 -2.70 12.45
N GLY A 138 -5.74 -1.44 12.65
CA GLY A 138 -4.63 -1.07 13.53
C GLY A 138 -3.24 -1.07 12.89
N VAL A 139 -2.99 -1.90 11.89
CA VAL A 139 -1.66 -2.04 11.25
C VAL A 139 -1.26 -0.75 10.51
N GLY A 140 -2.17 -0.14 9.77
CA GLY A 140 -1.89 1.12 9.06
C GLY A 140 -1.45 2.22 10.01
N PHE A 141 -2.13 2.38 11.15
CA PHE A 141 -1.68 3.33 12.17
C PHE A 141 -0.33 2.94 12.80
N MET A 142 -0.10 1.68 13.07
CA MET A 142 1.18 1.21 13.62
C MET A 142 2.34 1.47 12.65
N ASN A 143 2.13 1.26 11.35
CA ASN A 143 3.10 1.62 10.32
C ASN A 143 3.28 3.14 10.21
N TYR A 144 2.19 3.90 10.22
CA TYR A 144 2.24 5.37 10.25
C TYR A 144 3.03 5.89 11.45
N TYR A 145 2.87 5.26 12.62
CA TYR A 145 3.63 5.57 13.83
C TYR A 145 5.14 5.40 13.63
N VAL A 146 5.59 4.35 12.94
CA VAL A 146 7.01 4.18 12.59
C VAL A 146 7.52 5.37 11.78
N PHE A 147 6.74 5.79 10.77
CA PHE A 147 7.09 6.97 9.98
C PHE A 147 7.05 8.28 10.78
N ILE A 148 6.16 8.40 11.77
CA ILE A 148 6.19 9.54 12.71
C ILE A 148 7.53 9.56 13.47
N ILE A 149 7.98 8.43 13.99
CA ILE A 149 9.27 8.35 14.71
C ILE A 149 10.42 8.78 13.82
N ILE A 150 10.45 8.31 12.57
CA ILE A 150 11.46 8.70 11.58
C ILE A 150 11.38 10.20 11.28
N ALA A 151 10.19 10.73 11.01
CA ALA A 151 9.97 12.14 10.68
C ALA A 151 10.38 13.08 11.83
N VAL A 152 9.98 12.74 13.05
CA VAL A 152 10.34 13.51 14.25
C VAL A 152 11.85 13.49 14.49
N PHE A 153 12.50 12.34 14.30
CA PHE A 153 13.94 12.22 14.47
C PHE A 153 14.70 13.04 13.44
N ILE A 154 14.37 12.92 12.16
CA ILE A 154 15.01 13.69 11.08
C ILE A 154 14.80 15.20 11.30
N SER A 155 13.56 15.61 11.54
CA SER A 155 13.20 17.01 11.77
C SER A 155 13.93 17.59 12.99
N GLY A 156 14.03 16.82 14.08
CA GLY A 156 14.77 17.22 15.28
C GLY A 156 16.25 17.47 14.98
N LEU A 157 16.89 16.55 14.25
CA LEU A 157 18.31 16.69 13.88
C LEU A 157 18.54 17.86 12.94
N MET A 158 17.67 18.09 11.96
CA MET A 158 17.81 19.20 11.00
C MET A 158 17.74 20.58 11.67
N VAL A 159 16.95 20.71 12.74
CA VAL A 159 16.75 21.98 13.46
C VAL A 159 17.70 22.09 14.66
N GLY A 160 18.53 21.06 14.93
CA GLY A 160 19.44 21.03 16.08
C GLY A 160 18.72 20.89 17.42
N ARG A 161 17.56 20.22 17.44
CA ARG A 161 16.73 20.01 18.64
C ARG A 161 16.66 18.55 19.01
N THR A 162 16.41 18.27 20.29
CA THR A 162 16.18 16.91 20.76
C THR A 162 14.87 16.37 20.14
N PRO A 163 14.89 15.26 19.39
CA PRO A 163 13.68 14.64 18.86
C PRO A 163 12.77 14.15 20.00
N GLU A 164 11.54 14.59 20.02
CA GLU A 164 10.54 14.23 21.05
C GLU A 164 9.22 13.88 20.41
N PHE A 165 8.60 12.80 20.90
CA PHE A 165 7.27 12.40 20.50
C PHE A 165 6.41 12.11 21.75
N LEU A 166 5.27 12.77 21.86
CA LEU A 166 4.34 12.67 23.01
C LEU A 166 5.03 12.86 24.37
N GLY A 167 5.99 13.79 24.47
CA GLY A 167 6.74 14.07 25.68
C GLY A 167 7.79 13.00 26.03
N LYS A 168 8.18 12.17 25.06
CA LYS A 168 9.22 11.16 25.22
C LYS A 168 10.33 11.40 24.19
N LYS A 169 11.59 11.33 24.65
CA LYS A 169 12.75 11.49 23.77
C LYS A 169 12.92 10.30 22.84
N VAL A 170 13.03 10.57 21.55
CA VAL A 170 13.35 9.56 20.53
C VAL A 170 14.87 9.50 20.36
N GLU A 171 15.47 8.36 20.58
CA GLU A 171 16.91 8.14 20.56
C GLU A 171 17.32 7.08 19.52
N ALA A 172 18.61 6.78 19.42
CA ALA A 172 19.14 5.85 18.45
C ALA A 172 18.56 4.43 18.53
N LYS A 173 18.11 3.97 19.70
CA LYS A 173 17.52 2.63 19.85
C LYS A 173 16.18 2.52 19.12
N GLU A 174 15.27 3.47 19.38
CA GLU A 174 13.97 3.52 18.71
C GLU A 174 14.15 3.72 17.21
N MET A 175 15.09 4.58 16.83
CA MET A 175 15.35 4.87 15.43
C MET A 175 15.91 3.67 14.67
N LYS A 176 16.79 2.86 15.27
CA LYS A 176 17.28 1.60 14.66
C LYS A 176 16.14 0.64 14.36
N ILE A 177 15.25 0.43 15.33
CA ILE A 177 14.10 -0.46 15.14
C ILE A 177 13.16 0.09 14.08
N ALA A 178 12.84 1.39 14.14
CA ALA A 178 11.98 2.05 13.15
C ALA A 178 12.55 1.91 11.73
N THR A 179 13.86 2.09 11.56
CA THR A 179 14.54 1.94 10.26
C THR A 179 14.46 0.50 9.76
N ILE A 180 14.71 -0.50 10.62
CA ILE A 180 14.61 -1.92 10.25
C ILE A 180 13.19 -2.25 9.79
N VAL A 181 12.17 -1.80 10.54
CA VAL A 181 10.77 -2.05 10.21
C VAL A 181 10.39 -1.38 8.88
N ALA A 182 10.79 -0.12 8.69
CA ALA A 182 10.48 0.62 7.47
C ALA A 182 11.16 0.05 6.21
N LEU A 183 12.40 -0.45 6.35
CA LEU A 183 13.18 -1.00 5.22
C LEU A 183 12.88 -2.48 4.95
N LEU A 184 12.34 -3.21 5.91
CA LEU A 184 12.01 -4.63 5.73
C LEU A 184 10.99 -4.80 4.59
N HIS A 185 9.96 -3.98 4.57
CA HIS A 185 8.87 -4.09 3.60
C HIS A 185 9.37 -3.97 2.14
N PRO A 186 10.07 -2.89 1.73
CA PRO A 186 10.65 -2.83 0.39
C PRO A 186 11.71 -3.90 0.15
N PHE A 187 12.47 -4.29 1.16
CA PHE A 187 13.49 -5.33 1.01
C PHE A 187 12.88 -6.66 0.57
N VAL A 188 11.87 -7.17 1.27
CA VAL A 188 11.28 -8.48 0.96
C VAL A 188 10.55 -8.46 -0.39
N ILE A 189 9.88 -7.35 -0.73
CA ILE A 189 9.19 -7.19 -2.00
C ILE A 189 10.19 -7.21 -3.16
N LEU A 190 11.20 -6.36 -3.11
CA LEU A 190 12.15 -6.20 -4.21
C LEU A 190 13.06 -7.42 -4.38
N VAL A 191 13.51 -8.03 -3.28
CA VAL A 191 14.34 -9.26 -3.34
C VAL A 191 13.51 -10.43 -3.87
N GLY A 192 12.26 -10.59 -3.42
CA GLY A 192 11.36 -11.62 -3.93
C GLY A 192 11.12 -11.46 -5.43
N THR A 193 10.73 -10.25 -5.87
CA THR A 193 10.51 -9.92 -7.28
C THR A 193 11.77 -10.15 -8.12
N ALA A 194 12.93 -9.72 -7.63
CA ALA A 194 14.20 -9.92 -8.34
C ALA A 194 14.55 -11.41 -8.47
N LEU A 195 14.32 -12.20 -7.43
CA LEU A 195 14.55 -13.65 -7.47
C LEU A 195 13.63 -14.32 -8.50
N ALA A 196 12.34 -14.02 -8.48
CA ALA A 196 11.37 -14.56 -9.44
C ALA A 196 11.74 -14.15 -10.87
N SER A 197 12.03 -12.88 -11.11
CA SER A 197 12.44 -12.39 -12.43
C SER A 197 13.72 -13.03 -12.92
N TYR A 198 14.70 -13.22 -12.03
CA TYR A 198 15.95 -13.89 -12.36
C TYR A 198 15.71 -15.36 -12.81
N LEU A 199 14.89 -16.09 -12.06
CA LEU A 199 14.57 -17.48 -12.38
C LEU A 199 13.77 -17.58 -13.68
N TYR A 200 12.81 -16.68 -13.89
CA TYR A 200 12.01 -16.63 -15.12
C TYR A 200 12.88 -16.48 -16.37
N VAL A 201 13.88 -15.61 -16.32
CA VAL A 201 14.76 -15.34 -17.47
C VAL A 201 15.85 -16.41 -17.64
N HIS A 202 16.46 -16.86 -16.54
CA HIS A 202 17.68 -17.70 -16.61
C HIS A 202 17.40 -19.20 -16.43
N ASN A 203 16.23 -19.58 -15.96
CA ASN A 203 15.87 -20.98 -15.76
C ASN A 203 14.44 -21.28 -16.27
N PRO A 204 14.16 -21.05 -17.57
CA PRO A 204 12.82 -21.25 -18.12
C PRO A 204 12.32 -22.69 -17.99
N ALA A 205 13.20 -23.68 -18.05
CA ALA A 205 12.81 -25.08 -17.86
C ALA A 205 12.23 -25.36 -16.45
N PHE A 206 12.74 -24.67 -15.42
CA PHE A 206 12.17 -24.75 -14.09
C PHE A 206 10.76 -24.11 -14.06
N VAL A 207 10.61 -22.93 -14.64
CA VAL A 207 9.33 -22.23 -14.71
C VAL A 207 8.26 -23.05 -15.46
N GLU A 208 8.65 -23.67 -16.58
CA GLU A 208 7.78 -24.56 -17.35
C GLU A 208 7.42 -25.83 -16.56
N SER A 209 8.33 -26.39 -15.78
CA SER A 209 8.05 -27.56 -14.94
C SER A 209 7.01 -27.29 -13.84
N GLU A 210 6.87 -26.04 -13.45
CA GLU A 210 5.83 -25.56 -12.51
C GLU A 210 4.55 -25.05 -13.20
N GLY A 211 4.40 -25.26 -14.51
CA GLY A 211 3.19 -24.93 -15.27
C GLY A 211 3.19 -23.55 -15.95
N GLY A 212 4.33 -22.85 -15.92
CA GLY A 212 4.44 -21.46 -16.35
C GLY A 212 3.92 -20.50 -15.30
N TRP A 213 4.47 -19.29 -15.25
CA TRP A 213 4.09 -18.33 -14.19
C TRP A 213 3.28 -17.16 -14.72
N LEU A 214 3.67 -16.60 -15.87
CA LEU A 214 3.09 -15.35 -16.38
C LEU A 214 2.04 -15.61 -17.44
N ASN A 215 0.89 -14.96 -17.30
CA ASN A 215 -0.12 -14.90 -18.35
C ASN A 215 0.18 -13.79 -19.36
N ASN A 216 0.72 -12.67 -18.86
CA ASN A 216 1.07 -11.51 -19.68
C ASN A 216 2.57 -11.22 -19.55
N PRO A 217 3.44 -11.77 -20.43
CA PRO A 217 4.87 -11.51 -20.39
C PRO A 217 5.22 -10.05 -20.69
N SER A 218 6.49 -9.63 -20.51
CA SER A 218 7.02 -8.29 -20.68
C SER A 218 6.78 -7.38 -19.48
N PHE A 219 6.42 -6.12 -19.66
CA PHE A 219 6.25 -5.14 -18.59
C PHE A 219 5.16 -5.55 -17.59
N HIS A 220 4.06 -6.07 -18.09
CA HIS A 220 2.95 -6.54 -17.26
C HIS A 220 3.35 -7.76 -16.42
N GLY A 221 4.08 -8.71 -16.98
CA GLY A 221 4.57 -9.87 -16.23
C GLY A 221 5.50 -9.50 -15.08
N LEU A 222 6.28 -8.42 -15.19
CA LEU A 222 7.01 -7.88 -14.05
C LEU A 222 6.05 -7.30 -12.99
N SER A 223 4.95 -6.68 -13.42
CA SER A 223 3.90 -6.20 -12.52
C SER A 223 3.19 -7.36 -11.80
N GLU A 224 2.90 -8.49 -12.48
CA GLU A 224 2.32 -9.69 -11.88
C GLU A 224 3.21 -10.21 -10.73
N MET A 225 4.51 -10.40 -10.99
CA MET A 225 5.46 -10.85 -9.96
C MET A 225 5.64 -9.84 -8.83
N LEU A 226 5.68 -8.54 -9.14
CA LEU A 226 5.82 -7.47 -8.15
C LEU A 226 4.59 -7.37 -7.27
N TYR A 227 3.39 -7.50 -7.85
CA TYR A 227 2.14 -7.45 -7.12
C TYR A 227 2.05 -8.57 -6.10
N GLU A 228 2.40 -9.80 -6.48
CA GLU A 228 2.34 -10.97 -5.61
C GLU A 228 3.19 -10.77 -4.34
N TYR A 229 4.48 -10.39 -4.49
CA TYR A 229 5.30 -10.09 -3.31
C TYR A 229 4.84 -8.85 -2.53
N THR A 230 4.25 -7.87 -3.21
CA THR A 230 3.66 -6.68 -2.55
C THR A 230 2.47 -7.08 -1.69
N SER A 231 1.57 -7.90 -2.22
CA SER A 231 0.41 -8.42 -1.50
C SER A 231 0.82 -9.31 -0.33
N CYS A 232 1.77 -10.21 -0.54
CA CYS A 232 2.33 -11.05 0.52
C CYS A 232 2.96 -10.22 1.64
N ALA A 233 3.74 -9.19 1.29
CA ALA A 233 4.35 -8.30 2.28
C ALA A 233 3.33 -7.44 3.03
N ALA A 234 2.28 -6.97 2.35
CA ALA A 234 1.14 -6.29 2.98
C ALA A 234 0.21 -7.26 3.74
N ASN A 235 0.35 -8.57 3.52
CA ASN A 235 -0.42 -9.64 4.16
C ASN A 235 -1.93 -9.58 3.85
N ASN A 236 -2.33 -9.21 2.63
CA ASN A 236 -3.73 -9.08 2.26
C ASN A 236 -4.27 -10.18 1.35
N GLY A 237 -3.45 -10.76 0.47
CA GLY A 237 -3.83 -11.88 -0.38
C GLY A 237 -4.55 -11.54 -1.68
N SER A 238 -4.63 -10.26 -2.09
CA SER A 238 -5.01 -9.92 -3.46
C SER A 238 -3.84 -10.23 -4.41
N GLY A 239 -4.13 -10.54 -5.66
CA GLY A 239 -3.13 -10.86 -6.68
C GLY A 239 -3.41 -10.12 -7.99
N PHE A 240 -2.43 -10.11 -8.89
CA PHE A 240 -2.68 -10.01 -10.30
C PHE A 240 -2.92 -11.44 -10.79
N GLU A 241 -4.19 -11.74 -11.05
CA GLU A 241 -4.68 -13.11 -11.21
C GLU A 241 -4.22 -13.79 -12.52
N GLY A 242 -3.45 -13.07 -13.35
CA GLY A 242 -2.69 -13.60 -14.46
C GLY A 242 -1.49 -14.44 -14.03
N LEU A 243 -0.95 -14.21 -12.83
CA LEU A 243 0.14 -14.99 -12.29
C LEU A 243 -0.31 -16.40 -11.89
N GLY A 244 0.35 -17.41 -12.41
CA GLY A 244 0.19 -18.81 -11.99
C GLY A 244 0.93 -19.07 -10.67
N ASP A 245 0.41 -18.59 -9.57
CA ASP A 245 1.07 -18.59 -8.26
C ASP A 245 0.92 -19.88 -7.45
N ASN A 246 0.03 -20.80 -7.87
CA ASN A 246 -0.17 -22.07 -7.16
C ASN A 246 0.93 -23.10 -7.47
N THR A 247 2.17 -22.74 -7.19
CA THR A 247 3.35 -23.59 -7.39
C THR A 247 4.18 -23.71 -6.12
N MET A 248 5.13 -24.65 -6.10
CA MET A 248 6.01 -24.82 -4.94
C MET A 248 6.87 -23.58 -4.69
N PHE A 249 7.38 -22.96 -5.76
CA PHE A 249 8.19 -21.76 -5.64
C PHE A 249 7.41 -20.60 -4.99
N TRP A 250 6.26 -20.24 -5.56
CA TRP A 250 5.44 -19.14 -5.06
C TRP A 250 4.93 -19.42 -3.64
N ASN A 251 4.41 -20.62 -3.38
CA ASN A 251 3.89 -20.98 -2.06
C ASN A 251 4.94 -20.84 -0.95
N TYR A 252 6.19 -21.31 -1.17
CA TYR A 252 7.23 -21.19 -0.14
C TYR A 252 7.78 -19.78 -0.01
N THR A 253 8.09 -19.10 -1.11
CA THR A 253 8.68 -17.75 -1.05
C THR A 253 7.70 -16.74 -0.49
N CYS A 254 6.44 -16.78 -0.92
CA CYS A 254 5.37 -15.94 -0.38
C CYS A 254 5.09 -16.24 1.10
N GLY A 255 5.08 -17.53 1.49
CA GLY A 255 4.93 -17.91 2.89
C GLY A 255 6.02 -17.33 3.80
N ILE A 256 7.28 -17.34 3.34
CA ILE A 256 8.39 -16.71 4.08
C ILE A 256 8.19 -15.19 4.18
N VAL A 257 7.84 -14.53 3.07
CA VAL A 257 7.59 -13.09 3.04
C VAL A 257 6.45 -12.71 3.98
N LEU A 258 5.34 -13.46 3.97
CA LEU A 258 4.19 -13.28 4.88
C LEU A 258 4.62 -13.30 6.35
N ILE A 259 5.39 -14.30 6.76
CA ILE A 259 5.85 -14.45 8.14
C ILE A 259 6.76 -13.29 8.55
N LEU A 260 7.76 -12.97 7.73
CA LEU A 260 8.70 -11.89 8.03
C LEU A 260 8.00 -10.53 8.11
N SER A 261 7.13 -10.24 7.15
CA SER A 261 6.43 -8.96 7.06
C SER A 261 5.30 -8.80 8.09
N ARG A 262 4.85 -9.88 8.71
CA ARG A 262 3.87 -9.82 9.80
C ARG A 262 4.54 -9.66 11.16
N PHE A 263 5.41 -10.58 11.53
CA PHE A 263 5.90 -10.67 12.90
C PHE A 263 6.99 -9.64 13.22
N ILE A 264 7.90 -9.36 12.31
CA ILE A 264 9.00 -8.42 12.58
C ILE A 264 8.46 -6.99 12.79
N PRO A 265 7.56 -6.44 11.96
CA PRO A 265 6.97 -5.13 12.22
C PRO A 265 6.20 -5.06 13.54
N ILE A 266 5.34 -6.04 13.84
CA ILE A 266 4.56 -6.04 15.08
C ILE A 266 5.49 -6.00 16.30
N VAL A 267 6.49 -6.89 16.34
CA VAL A 267 7.46 -6.93 17.45
C VAL A 267 8.25 -5.62 17.52
N GLY A 268 8.72 -5.10 16.38
CA GLY A 268 9.47 -3.84 16.33
C GLY A 268 8.66 -2.64 16.83
N GLN A 269 7.42 -2.52 16.39
CA GLN A 269 6.52 -1.42 16.78
C GLN A 269 6.18 -1.46 18.26
N VAL A 270 5.90 -2.65 18.82
CA VAL A 270 5.66 -2.83 20.25
C VAL A 270 6.93 -2.58 21.06
N ALA A 271 8.09 -2.99 20.56
CA ALA A 271 9.38 -2.71 21.20
C ALA A 271 9.67 -1.20 21.28
N ILE A 272 9.42 -0.44 20.19
CA ILE A 272 9.53 1.03 20.21
C ILE A 272 8.62 1.62 21.29
N ALA A 273 7.36 1.17 21.35
CA ALA A 273 6.41 1.65 22.36
C ALA A 273 6.90 1.34 23.79
N GLY A 274 7.42 0.14 24.03
CA GLY A 274 8.01 -0.27 25.32
C GLY A 274 9.20 0.62 25.72
N LEU A 275 10.16 0.83 24.80
CA LEU A 275 11.31 1.69 25.02
C LEU A 275 10.90 3.14 25.35
N LEU A 276 9.90 3.68 24.65
CA LEU A 276 9.38 5.02 24.95
C LEU A 276 8.63 5.07 26.29
N ALA A 277 7.92 4.01 26.66
CA ALA A 277 7.18 3.96 27.93
C ALA A 277 8.12 4.05 29.14
N GLU A 278 9.29 3.43 29.09
CA GLU A 278 10.30 3.45 30.17
C GLU A 278 10.93 4.84 30.36
N LYS A 279 10.90 5.71 29.36
CA LYS A 279 11.54 7.04 29.41
C LYS A 279 10.76 8.02 30.29
N LYS A 280 11.49 8.96 30.90
CA LYS A 280 10.90 10.06 31.66
C LYS A 280 10.13 10.99 30.72
N TYR A 281 9.05 11.55 31.24
CA TYR A 281 8.30 12.58 30.55
C TYR A 281 9.08 13.89 30.49
N ILE A 282 9.12 14.50 29.31
CA ILE A 282 9.74 15.81 29.08
C ILE A 282 8.60 16.81 28.84
N PRO A 283 8.51 17.89 29.63
CA PRO A 283 7.52 18.94 29.41
C PRO A 283 7.74 19.64 28.06
N GLU A 284 6.66 20.02 27.41
CA GLU A 284 6.72 20.79 26.17
C GLU A 284 7.49 22.10 26.37
N SER A 285 8.41 22.39 25.46
CA SER A 285 9.21 23.63 25.44
C SER A 285 8.99 24.39 24.14
N ALA A 286 9.50 25.60 24.02
CA ALA A 286 9.45 26.36 22.77
C ALA A 286 10.12 25.63 21.58
N GLY A 287 10.94 24.61 21.88
CA GLY A 287 11.62 23.76 20.91
C GLY A 287 10.89 22.48 20.53
N THR A 288 9.82 22.10 21.22
CA THR A 288 9.08 20.87 20.95
C THR A 288 8.32 20.97 19.64
N LEU A 289 8.45 19.94 18.78
CA LEU A 289 7.70 19.86 17.53
C LEU A 289 6.21 19.67 17.82
N LYS A 290 5.39 20.62 17.40
CA LYS A 290 3.92 20.50 17.56
C LYS A 290 3.37 19.47 16.60
N THR A 291 2.85 18.38 17.13
CA THR A 291 2.31 17.24 16.36
C THR A 291 0.84 17.40 15.95
N ASP A 292 0.19 18.47 16.39
CA ASP A 292 -1.23 18.77 16.15
C ASP A 292 -1.45 19.87 15.09
N THR A 293 -0.49 20.02 14.16
CA THR A 293 -0.50 21.05 13.11
C THR A 293 -0.59 20.43 11.72
N ALA A 294 -1.12 21.20 10.75
CA ALA A 294 -1.13 20.81 9.35
C ALA A 294 0.30 20.63 8.79
N THR A 295 1.26 21.43 9.25
CA THR A 295 2.69 21.30 8.88
C THR A 295 3.24 19.94 9.30
N PHE A 296 2.88 19.44 10.47
CA PHE A 296 3.27 18.10 10.90
C PHE A 296 2.66 17.02 10.00
N GLY A 297 1.37 17.14 9.67
CA GLY A 297 0.72 16.25 8.71
C GLY A 297 1.40 16.24 7.34
N ALA A 298 1.69 17.43 6.79
CA ALA A 298 2.40 17.55 5.51
C ALA A 298 3.82 16.96 5.57
N MET A 299 4.53 17.17 6.67
CA MET A 299 5.87 16.59 6.87
C MET A 299 5.83 15.07 6.93
N THR A 300 4.91 14.49 7.68
CA THR A 300 4.79 13.02 7.77
C THR A 300 4.37 12.43 6.42
N PHE A 301 3.44 13.06 5.70
CA PHE A 301 3.09 12.67 4.33
C PHE A 301 4.31 12.69 3.41
N ALA A 302 5.09 13.77 3.43
CA ALA A 302 6.29 13.90 2.60
C ALA A 302 7.33 12.81 2.92
N VAL A 303 7.58 12.51 4.20
CA VAL A 303 8.51 11.44 4.60
C VAL A 303 8.04 10.08 4.09
N ILE A 304 6.75 9.74 4.26
CA ILE A 304 6.18 8.48 3.77
C ILE A 304 6.33 8.39 2.24
N PHE A 305 5.92 9.45 1.54
CA PHE A 305 5.94 9.48 0.08
C PHE A 305 7.38 9.41 -0.48
N ILE A 306 8.33 10.14 0.10
CA ILE A 306 9.74 10.10 -0.33
C ILE A 306 10.34 8.71 -0.12
N VAL A 307 10.10 8.08 1.04
CA VAL A 307 10.61 6.73 1.31
C VAL A 307 10.02 5.73 0.33
N ALA A 308 8.72 5.80 0.06
CA ALA A 308 8.05 4.93 -0.92
C ALA A 308 8.59 5.16 -2.34
N ALA A 309 8.72 6.42 -2.76
CA ALA A 309 9.24 6.76 -4.08
C ALA A 309 10.68 6.26 -4.27
N LEU A 310 11.56 6.52 -3.31
CA LEU A 310 12.94 6.05 -3.39
C LEU A 310 13.06 4.53 -3.41
N SER A 311 12.14 3.82 -2.74
CA SER A 311 12.15 2.36 -2.69
C SER A 311 11.58 1.72 -3.96
N PHE A 312 10.46 2.23 -4.48
CA PHE A 312 9.66 1.51 -5.47
C PHE A 312 9.60 2.17 -6.86
N PHE A 313 9.94 3.47 -7.00
CA PHE A 313 9.90 4.13 -8.29
C PHE A 313 10.72 3.41 -9.39
N PRO A 314 11.94 2.89 -9.13
CA PRO A 314 12.71 2.20 -10.17
C PRO A 314 11.99 0.97 -10.73
N VAL A 315 11.35 0.15 -9.90
CA VAL A 315 10.64 -1.04 -10.37
C VAL A 315 9.35 -0.67 -11.08
N HIS A 316 8.63 0.36 -10.63
CA HIS A 316 7.45 0.86 -11.33
C HIS A 316 7.78 1.50 -12.69
N ALA A 317 8.95 2.12 -12.81
CA ALA A 317 9.42 2.64 -14.10
C ALA A 317 9.65 1.53 -15.13
N LEU A 318 9.99 0.32 -14.70
CA LEU A 318 10.21 -0.86 -15.54
C LEU A 318 8.95 -1.72 -15.74
N SER A 319 7.93 -1.54 -14.92
CA SER A 319 6.68 -2.29 -14.93
C SER A 319 5.51 -1.40 -15.38
N THR A 320 4.68 -0.98 -14.47
CA THR A 320 3.42 -0.26 -14.72
C THR A 320 3.57 1.03 -15.53
N ILE A 321 4.64 1.81 -15.30
CA ILE A 321 4.85 3.06 -16.06
C ILE A 321 5.30 2.75 -17.49
N ALA A 322 6.22 1.80 -17.67
CA ALA A 322 6.66 1.38 -19.02
C ALA A 322 5.50 0.75 -19.79
N GLU A 323 4.69 -0.07 -19.13
CA GLU A 323 3.47 -0.64 -19.71
C GLU A 323 2.49 0.45 -20.15
N HIS A 324 2.21 1.44 -19.27
CA HIS A 324 1.34 2.55 -19.61
C HIS A 324 1.83 3.31 -20.85
N LEU A 325 3.12 3.59 -20.92
CA LEU A 325 3.70 4.29 -22.06
C LEU A 325 3.62 3.47 -23.35
N SER A 326 3.72 2.14 -23.25
CA SER A 326 3.61 1.25 -24.41
C SER A 326 2.22 1.21 -25.05
N LEU A 327 1.16 1.60 -24.32
CA LEU A 327 -0.20 1.69 -24.87
C LEU A 327 -0.37 2.82 -25.89
N TYR A 328 0.55 3.77 -25.95
CA TYR A 328 0.50 4.95 -26.82
C TYR A 328 1.53 4.90 -27.97
N ILE A 329 2.31 3.83 -28.07
CA ILE A 329 3.30 3.59 -29.14
C ILE A 329 2.70 2.62 -30.16
#